data_9669601b4a1f7887b21fd0fb8c1b3cdf
#
_entry.id   9669601b4a1f7887b21fd0fb8c1b3cdf
#
_cell.length_a   1.000
_cell.length_b   1.000
_cell.length_c   1.000
_cell.angle_alpha   90.00
_cell.angle_beta   90.00
_cell.angle_gamma   90.00
#
_symmetry.space_group_name_H-M   'P 1'
#
loop_
_entity.id
_entity.type
_entity.pdbx_description
1 polymer ?
#
loop_
_entity_poly.entity_id
_entity_poly.type
_entity_poly.pdbx_seq_one_letter_code
_entity_poly.pdbx_strand_id
1 'polypeptide(L)'
;MKKYTLMPVLASVAMVGFAQDFDTDPTVRIDNEKEDLHFTVGARMMADVAYYHSDFTPMKSGAALTDARLRASLEYKDWYFYADFGFGKGKNTKKNIFVQYSKEAEAGKHYVKAGYYNDPAGSMARNTSIGSYHFISRPGSAIALGEGRELGITYKFENKNWYAAQGIFTEDQYNSQEAGFNGVTVAGRWLWRPINENNETFHIGLNARYAKLG
;
A
#
# COMPACT_ATOMS: atom_id res chain seq x y z
N MET A 1 -43.37 32.64 4.71
CA MET A 1 -42.19 31.75 4.90
C MET A 1 -41.62 31.40 3.52
N LYS A 2 -40.50 32.03 3.15
CA LYS A 2 -39.83 31.78 1.86
C LYS A 2 -38.91 30.58 2.03
N LYS A 3 -39.22 29.45 1.38
CA LYS A 3 -38.31 28.29 1.28
C LYS A 3 -37.18 28.64 0.34
N TYR A 4 -36.01 28.87 0.88
CA TYR A 4 -34.79 28.96 0.10
C TYR A 4 -34.33 27.52 -0.18
N THR A 5 -34.59 27.04 -1.39
CA THR A 5 -33.96 25.84 -1.91
C THR A 5 -32.50 26.21 -2.22
N LEU A 6 -31.61 25.96 -1.27
CA LEU A 6 -30.18 26.03 -1.54
C LEU A 6 -29.83 24.81 -2.38
N MET A 7 -29.65 25.00 -3.67
CA MET A 7 -28.91 24.08 -4.53
C MET A 7 -27.52 23.88 -3.91
N PRO A 8 -27.06 22.63 -3.71
CA PRO A 8 -25.68 22.40 -3.41
C PRO A 8 -24.89 22.77 -4.66
N VAL A 9 -24.27 23.95 -4.64
CA VAL A 9 -23.15 24.24 -5.51
C VAL A 9 -22.06 23.29 -5.04
N LEU A 10 -21.95 22.14 -5.69
CA LEU A 10 -20.72 21.40 -5.76
C LEU A 10 -19.74 22.36 -6.45
N ALA A 11 -19.08 23.17 -5.66
CA ALA A 11 -17.82 23.76 -6.06
C ALA A 11 -16.83 22.57 -6.09
N SER A 12 -16.92 21.75 -7.14
CA SER A 12 -15.74 21.16 -7.73
C SER A 12 -14.88 22.37 -8.07
N VAL A 13 -14.01 22.74 -7.16
CA VAL A 13 -12.76 23.36 -7.54
C VAL A 13 -12.11 22.26 -8.37
N ALA A 14 -12.50 22.21 -9.65
CA ALA A 14 -11.61 21.75 -10.66
C ALA A 14 -10.41 22.67 -10.46
N MET A 15 -9.45 22.25 -9.66
CA MET A 15 -8.09 22.58 -9.99
C MET A 15 -8.00 22.04 -11.40
N VAL A 16 -8.14 22.96 -12.36
CA VAL A 16 -7.55 22.81 -13.66
C VAL A 16 -6.07 22.72 -13.32
N GLY A 17 -5.69 21.54 -12.85
CA GLY A 17 -4.31 21.16 -12.87
C GLY A 17 -3.99 21.26 -14.33
N PHE A 18 -3.23 22.24 -14.69
CA PHE A 18 -2.36 22.10 -15.81
C PHE A 18 -1.72 20.73 -15.54
N ALA A 19 -2.11 19.74 -16.30
CA ALA A 19 -1.51 18.42 -16.30
C ALA A 19 -0.14 18.55 -16.99
N GLN A 20 0.70 19.36 -16.45
CA GLN A 20 2.11 19.37 -16.65
C GLN A 20 2.65 18.60 -15.46
N ASP A 21 2.92 17.29 -15.69
CA ASP A 21 3.87 16.47 -14.97
C ASP A 21 4.15 16.89 -13.51
N PHE A 22 3.08 17.10 -12.73
CA PHE A 22 3.23 17.27 -11.31
C PHE A 22 3.46 15.85 -10.78
N ASP A 23 4.73 15.46 -10.71
CA ASP A 23 5.12 14.23 -10.05
C ASP A 23 4.69 14.32 -8.58
N THR A 24 3.53 13.73 -8.28
CA THR A 24 2.96 13.70 -6.92
C THR A 24 3.81 12.87 -5.96
N ASP A 25 4.87 12.25 -6.47
CA ASP A 25 5.73 11.34 -5.75
C ASP A 25 7.21 11.53 -6.17
N PRO A 26 7.77 12.75 -5.97
CA PRO A 26 9.10 13.10 -6.44
C PRO A 26 10.15 12.14 -5.89
N THR A 27 10.99 11.66 -6.77
CA THR A 27 12.09 10.75 -6.45
C THR A 27 13.40 11.25 -7.00
N VAL A 28 14.47 11.06 -6.23
CA VAL A 28 15.85 11.21 -6.68
C VAL A 28 16.46 9.84 -6.76
N ARG A 29 16.99 9.48 -7.93
CA ARG A 29 17.66 8.21 -8.18
C ARG A 29 19.14 8.44 -8.44
N ILE A 30 19.97 7.63 -7.82
CA ILE A 30 21.42 7.61 -7.98
C ILE A 30 21.79 6.20 -8.44
N ASP A 31 22.38 6.10 -9.62
CA ASP A 31 22.72 4.83 -10.25
C ASP A 31 24.24 4.64 -10.33
N ASN A 32 24.71 3.45 -10.00
CA ASN A 32 26.04 2.97 -10.26
C ASN A 32 25.96 1.68 -11.10
N GLU A 33 25.94 1.84 -12.41
CA GLU A 33 25.79 0.73 -13.35
C GLU A 33 26.93 -0.32 -13.25
N LYS A 34 28.14 0.08 -12.84
CA LYS A 34 29.27 -0.85 -12.72
C LYS A 34 29.05 -1.88 -11.61
N GLU A 35 28.35 -1.50 -10.57
CA GLU A 35 28.09 -2.35 -9.40
C GLU A 35 26.66 -2.89 -9.39
N ASP A 36 25.85 -2.58 -10.41
CA ASP A 36 24.40 -2.89 -10.43
C ASP A 36 23.72 -2.42 -9.16
N LEU A 37 23.97 -1.14 -8.81
CA LEU A 37 23.50 -0.51 -7.59
C LEU A 37 22.64 0.70 -7.93
N HIS A 38 21.41 0.70 -7.44
CA HIS A 38 20.45 1.78 -7.63
C HIS A 38 19.90 2.23 -6.29
N PHE A 39 20.14 3.48 -5.94
CA PHE A 39 19.61 4.08 -4.72
C PHE A 39 18.55 5.12 -5.06
N THR A 40 17.38 5.02 -4.46
CA THR A 40 16.27 5.95 -4.69
C THR A 40 15.77 6.53 -3.37
N VAL A 41 15.62 7.85 -3.31
CA VAL A 41 14.93 8.55 -2.23
C VAL A 41 13.71 9.25 -2.80
N GLY A 42 12.58 9.13 -2.13
CA GLY A 42 11.34 9.78 -2.55
C GLY A 42 10.57 10.35 -1.37
N ALA A 43 9.78 11.36 -1.66
CA ALA A 43 8.86 11.97 -0.71
C ALA A 43 7.45 12.02 -1.29
N ARG A 44 6.44 11.99 -0.44
CA ARG A 44 5.05 12.20 -0.83
C ARG A 44 4.35 13.04 0.20
N MET A 45 3.52 13.98 -0.27
CA MET A 45 2.64 14.78 0.57
C MET A 45 1.24 14.80 -0.06
N MET A 46 0.22 14.56 0.76
CA MET A 46 -1.19 14.66 0.36
C MET A 46 -1.95 15.50 1.38
N ALA A 47 -2.67 16.50 0.89
CA ALA A 47 -3.54 17.35 1.68
C ALA A 47 -4.95 17.27 1.10
N ASP A 48 -5.94 17.11 1.97
CA ASP A 48 -7.34 17.02 1.61
C ASP A 48 -8.11 18.18 2.24
N VAL A 49 -9.08 18.69 1.49
CA VAL A 49 -10.08 19.65 1.98
C VAL A 49 -11.45 19.00 1.82
N ALA A 50 -12.25 19.00 2.87
CA ALA A 50 -13.57 18.42 2.83
C ALA A 50 -14.61 19.37 3.44
N TYR A 51 -15.75 19.49 2.77
CA TYR A 51 -16.92 20.16 3.29
C TYR A 51 -18.06 19.15 3.44
N TYR A 52 -18.59 19.04 4.65
CA TYR A 52 -19.70 18.16 4.96
C TYR A 52 -20.92 18.94 5.36
N HIS A 53 -22.06 18.58 4.78
CA HIS A 53 -23.39 19.01 5.23
C HIS A 53 -24.23 17.76 5.46
N SER A 54 -24.66 17.54 6.69
CA SER A 54 -25.44 16.37 7.07
C SER A 54 -26.38 16.71 8.20
N ASP A 55 -27.63 16.32 8.04
CA ASP A 55 -28.67 16.52 9.04
C ASP A 55 -28.73 15.38 10.09
N PHE A 56 -28.05 14.27 9.81
CA PHE A 56 -28.11 13.05 10.64
C PHE A 56 -26.86 12.81 11.47
N THR A 57 -25.69 13.02 10.87
CA THR A 57 -24.42 12.75 11.54
C THR A 57 -23.55 14.00 11.46
N PRO A 58 -23.24 14.65 12.59
CA PRO A 58 -22.35 15.81 12.58
C PRO A 58 -20.97 15.43 12.10
N MET A 59 -20.55 15.95 10.95
CA MET A 59 -19.21 15.81 10.43
C MET A 59 -18.56 17.19 10.34
N LYS A 60 -17.29 17.30 10.73
CA LYS A 60 -16.56 18.56 10.67
C LYS A 60 -15.95 18.76 9.30
N SER A 61 -16.26 19.90 8.66
CA SER A 61 -15.56 20.36 7.47
C SER A 61 -14.19 20.93 7.84
N GLY A 62 -13.23 20.82 6.93
CA GLY A 62 -11.89 21.35 7.18
C GLY A 62 -10.84 20.81 6.19
N ALA A 63 -9.59 21.15 6.48
CA ALA A 63 -8.43 20.68 5.75
C ALA A 63 -7.56 19.78 6.63
N ALA A 64 -6.91 18.79 6.03
CA ALA A 64 -6.00 17.89 6.73
C ALA A 64 -4.81 17.51 5.85
N LEU A 65 -3.63 17.40 6.44
CA LEU A 65 -2.49 16.71 5.84
C LEU A 65 -2.70 15.21 6.06
N THR A 66 -3.23 14.54 5.05
CA THR A 66 -3.68 13.14 5.19
C THR A 66 -2.56 12.13 5.05
N ASP A 67 -1.53 12.47 4.27
CA ASP A 67 -0.33 11.65 4.13
C ASP A 67 0.90 12.54 3.93
N ALA A 68 1.97 12.23 4.63
CA ALA A 68 3.30 12.78 4.40
C ALA A 68 4.29 11.65 4.63
N ARG A 69 5.14 11.36 3.64
CA ARG A 69 6.07 10.22 3.69
C ARG A 69 7.45 10.57 3.17
N LEU A 70 8.41 9.89 3.74
CA LEU A 70 9.76 9.77 3.21
C LEU A 70 10.05 8.31 3.00
N ARG A 71 10.58 7.97 1.83
CA ARG A 71 10.94 6.60 1.47
C ARG A 71 12.34 6.54 0.88
N ALA A 72 12.98 5.40 1.07
CA ALA A 72 14.24 5.07 0.44
C ALA A 72 14.23 3.63 -0.03
N SER A 73 14.88 3.35 -1.13
CA SER A 73 15.14 2.00 -1.60
C SER A 73 16.56 1.86 -2.13
N LEU A 74 17.08 0.65 -2.00
CA LEU A 74 18.37 0.25 -2.53
C LEU A 74 18.17 -1.07 -3.28
N GLU A 75 18.49 -1.06 -4.56
CA GLU A 75 18.59 -2.25 -5.41
C GLU A 75 20.08 -2.59 -5.59
N TYR A 76 20.45 -3.80 -5.28
CA TYR A 76 21.80 -4.32 -5.48
C TYR A 76 21.73 -5.75 -5.98
N LYS A 77 21.99 -5.97 -7.25
CA LYS A 77 21.85 -7.27 -7.92
C LYS A 77 20.46 -7.87 -7.71
N ASP A 78 20.39 -9.03 -7.09
CA ASP A 78 19.16 -9.76 -6.78
C ASP A 78 18.44 -9.24 -5.50
N TRP A 79 19.02 -8.25 -4.80
CA TRP A 79 18.53 -7.72 -3.53
C TRP A 79 17.83 -6.39 -3.67
N TYR A 80 16.71 -6.24 -2.96
CA TYR A 80 15.96 -4.99 -2.84
C TYR A 80 15.68 -4.67 -1.39
N PHE A 81 16.13 -3.51 -0.93
CA PHE A 81 15.87 -2.97 0.40
C PHE A 81 14.91 -1.80 0.27
N TYR A 82 13.95 -1.72 1.16
CA TYR A 82 12.94 -0.66 1.15
C TYR A 82 12.60 -0.20 2.54
N ALA A 83 12.52 1.13 2.75
CA ALA A 83 12.07 1.75 3.97
C ALA A 83 11.13 2.92 3.67
N ASP A 84 9.97 2.96 4.33
CA ASP A 84 8.94 3.99 4.19
C ASP A 84 8.47 4.42 5.57
N PHE A 85 8.53 5.73 5.83
CA PHE A 85 8.12 6.36 7.08
C PHE A 85 7.04 7.41 6.81
N GLY A 86 5.99 7.42 7.62
CA GLY A 86 4.90 8.37 7.56
C GLY A 86 4.96 9.39 8.68
N PHE A 87 4.71 10.65 8.35
CA PHE A 87 4.73 11.80 9.26
C PHE A 87 3.38 12.53 9.31
N GLY A 88 2.36 11.99 8.67
CA GLY A 88 1.02 12.58 8.65
C GLY A 88 0.34 12.54 10.02
N LYS A 89 -0.60 13.47 10.24
CA LYS A 89 -1.42 13.57 11.47
C LYS A 89 -0.60 13.73 12.76
N GLY A 90 0.58 14.35 12.69
CA GLY A 90 1.41 14.66 13.85
C GLY A 90 2.02 13.43 14.54
N LYS A 91 2.05 12.29 13.89
CA LYS A 91 2.65 11.04 14.41
C LYS A 91 3.65 10.46 13.41
N ASN A 92 4.79 10.05 13.93
CA ASN A 92 5.74 9.27 13.16
C ASN A 92 5.29 7.81 13.12
N THR A 93 5.14 7.25 11.96
CA THR A 93 4.71 5.86 11.80
C THR A 93 5.60 5.14 10.81
N LYS A 94 6.13 4.00 11.21
CA LYS A 94 6.75 3.07 10.27
C LYS A 94 5.67 2.56 9.30
N LYS A 95 6.03 2.48 8.04
CA LYS A 95 5.18 1.93 6.99
C LYS A 95 5.78 0.60 6.52
N ASN A 96 6.23 0.50 5.28
CA ASN A 96 6.86 -0.72 4.83
C ASN A 96 8.38 -0.64 5.06
N ILE A 97 8.95 -1.60 5.77
CA ILE A 97 10.39 -1.75 5.97
C ILE A 97 10.72 -3.20 5.73
N PHE A 98 11.40 -3.51 4.64
CA PHE A 98 11.69 -4.91 4.28
C PHE A 98 12.94 -5.06 3.41
N VAL A 99 13.46 -6.26 3.39
CA VAL A 99 14.43 -6.74 2.42
C VAL A 99 13.78 -7.83 1.55
N GLN A 100 14.10 -7.82 0.27
CA GLN A 100 13.62 -8.81 -0.69
C GLN A 100 14.79 -9.34 -1.51
N TYR A 101 14.85 -10.63 -1.66
CA TYR A 101 15.72 -11.32 -2.62
C TYR A 101 14.86 -11.81 -3.77
N SER A 102 15.34 -11.69 -5.01
CA SER A 102 14.64 -12.18 -6.20
C SER A 102 15.55 -13.01 -7.07
N LYS A 103 15.02 -14.07 -7.66
CA LYS A 103 15.75 -14.94 -8.58
C LYS A 103 14.87 -15.30 -9.76
N GLU A 104 15.40 -15.14 -10.96
CA GLU A 104 14.78 -15.60 -12.19
C GLU A 104 15.15 -17.05 -12.46
N ALA A 105 14.16 -17.87 -12.85
CA ALA A 105 14.31 -19.27 -13.24
C ALA A 105 13.45 -19.51 -14.49
N GLU A 106 13.63 -20.65 -15.17
CA GLU A 106 12.87 -20.99 -16.38
C GLU A 106 11.35 -20.97 -16.17
N ALA A 107 10.88 -21.41 -15.00
CA ALA A 107 9.46 -21.44 -14.68
C ALA A 107 8.84 -20.07 -14.34
N GLY A 108 9.67 -19.06 -14.01
CA GLY A 108 9.24 -17.74 -13.59
C GLY A 108 10.16 -17.14 -12.53
N LYS A 109 9.74 -16.02 -11.98
CA LYS A 109 10.51 -15.25 -11.00
C LYS A 109 10.07 -15.60 -9.58
N HIS A 110 11.04 -15.86 -8.74
CA HIS A 110 10.88 -16.18 -7.34
C HIS A 110 11.33 -15.02 -6.47
N TYR A 111 10.63 -14.80 -5.35
CA TYR A 111 10.99 -13.76 -4.40
C TYR A 111 10.84 -14.27 -2.97
N VAL A 112 11.76 -13.88 -2.14
CA VAL A 112 11.66 -14.01 -0.68
C VAL A 112 11.73 -12.62 -0.09
N LYS A 113 10.72 -12.22 0.67
CA LYS A 113 10.64 -10.92 1.32
C LYS A 113 10.51 -11.10 2.83
N ALA A 114 11.31 -10.38 3.60
CA ALA A 114 11.29 -10.37 5.06
C ALA A 114 11.27 -8.94 5.58
N GLY A 115 10.47 -8.68 6.61
CA GLY A 115 10.36 -7.36 7.23
C GLY A 115 8.95 -7.01 7.68
N TYR A 116 8.66 -5.71 7.77
CA TYR A 116 7.40 -5.15 8.22
C TYR A 116 6.62 -4.59 7.03
N TYR A 117 5.51 -5.23 6.65
CA TYR A 117 4.70 -4.87 5.49
C TYR A 117 3.31 -5.52 5.54
N ASN A 118 2.42 -5.14 4.61
CA ASN A 118 1.10 -5.77 4.51
C ASN A 118 1.21 -7.22 4.01
N ASP A 119 0.42 -8.12 4.58
CA ASP A 119 0.32 -9.50 4.13
C ASP A 119 -0.21 -9.61 2.68
N PRO A 120 0.06 -10.73 1.99
CA PRO A 120 -0.36 -10.90 0.60
C PRO A 120 -1.86 -11.11 0.41
N ALA A 121 -2.60 -11.54 1.44
CA ALA A 121 -4.04 -11.80 1.35
C ALA A 121 -4.87 -10.50 1.35
N GLY A 122 -4.32 -9.42 1.89
CA GLY A 122 -4.98 -8.13 1.95
C GLY A 122 -5.23 -7.50 0.59
N SER A 123 -6.02 -8.02 -0.23
CA SER A 123 -6.49 -7.58 -1.56
C SER A 123 -5.62 -6.54 -2.31
N MET A 124 -5.76 -6.39 -3.60
CA MET A 124 -5.08 -5.32 -4.37
C MET A 124 -5.31 -3.94 -3.75
N ALA A 125 -6.53 -3.68 -3.27
CA ALA A 125 -6.90 -2.42 -2.67
C ALA A 125 -6.05 -2.06 -1.44
N ARG A 126 -5.58 -3.02 -0.66
CA ARG A 126 -4.73 -2.78 0.52
C ARG A 126 -3.26 -2.58 0.14
N ASN A 127 -2.79 -3.34 -0.82
CA ASN A 127 -1.39 -3.34 -1.24
C ASN A 127 -1.05 -2.25 -2.27
N THR A 128 -2.05 -1.65 -2.90
CA THR A 128 -1.86 -0.54 -3.82
C THR A 128 -1.67 0.78 -3.05
N SER A 129 -0.82 1.66 -3.57
CA SER A 129 -0.63 3.00 -3.00
C SER A 129 -1.94 3.80 -3.00
N ILE A 130 -2.20 4.56 -1.95
CA ILE A 130 -3.37 5.44 -1.92
C ILE A 130 -3.29 6.51 -3.01
N GLY A 131 -2.10 6.95 -3.39
CA GLY A 131 -1.88 7.88 -4.49
C GLY A 131 -2.25 7.35 -5.88
N SER A 132 -2.47 6.03 -6.01
CA SER A 132 -2.92 5.40 -7.26
C SER A 132 -4.45 5.27 -7.37
N TYR A 133 -5.19 5.75 -6.38
CA TYR A 133 -6.65 5.74 -6.41
C TYR A 133 -7.19 7.08 -6.89
N HIS A 134 -8.29 7.03 -7.65
CA HIS A 134 -9.07 8.22 -8.04
C HIS A 134 -10.04 8.68 -6.93
N PHE A 135 -10.01 8.07 -5.77
CA PHE A 135 -10.88 8.38 -4.64
C PHE A 135 -10.07 8.84 -3.43
N ILE A 136 -10.65 9.68 -2.60
CA ILE A 136 -10.05 10.22 -1.37
C ILE A 136 -9.66 9.12 -0.38
N SER A 137 -10.39 8.00 -0.38
CA SER A 137 -10.12 6.88 0.54
C SER A 137 -10.22 5.53 -0.15
N ARG A 138 -9.70 4.51 0.52
CA ARG A 138 -9.85 3.12 0.10
C ARG A 138 -11.31 2.68 0.21
N PRO A 139 -11.75 1.70 -0.60
CA PRO A 139 -13.08 1.09 -0.44
C PRO A 139 -13.29 0.57 0.99
N GLY A 140 -14.51 0.71 1.50
CA GLY A 140 -14.85 0.26 2.86
C GLY A 140 -14.52 -1.20 3.13
N SER A 141 -14.71 -2.08 2.15
CA SER A 141 -14.31 -3.49 2.22
C SER A 141 -12.81 -3.69 2.41
N ALA A 142 -11.98 -2.89 1.76
CA ALA A 142 -10.53 -2.97 1.95
C ALA A 142 -10.08 -2.47 3.32
N ILE A 143 -10.85 -1.55 3.93
CA ILE A 143 -10.59 -1.08 5.29
C ILE A 143 -11.06 -2.12 6.31
N ALA A 144 -12.25 -2.69 6.12
CA ALA A 144 -12.86 -3.61 7.06
C ALA A 144 -12.21 -5.00 7.08
N LEU A 145 -11.74 -5.48 5.92
CA LEU A 145 -11.18 -6.83 5.76
C LEU A 145 -9.64 -6.84 5.67
N GLY A 146 -9.02 -5.65 5.62
CA GLY A 146 -7.57 -5.52 5.54
C GLY A 146 -6.97 -5.24 6.90
N GLU A 147 -6.10 -6.11 7.35
CA GLU A 147 -5.29 -5.88 8.53
C GLU A 147 -4.19 -4.82 8.29
N GLY A 148 -3.50 -4.46 9.35
CA GLY A 148 -2.35 -3.57 9.31
C GLY A 148 -1.13 -4.22 8.65
N ARG A 149 0.00 -3.59 8.87
CA ARG A 149 1.29 -4.16 8.57
C ARG A 149 1.73 -5.05 9.72
N GLU A 150 2.37 -6.14 9.37
CA GLU A 150 2.86 -7.14 10.31
C GLU A 150 4.34 -7.43 10.00
N LEU A 151 5.07 -7.95 10.97
CA LEU A 151 6.43 -8.43 10.78
C LEU A 151 6.36 -9.86 10.27
N GLY A 152 7.00 -10.16 9.15
CA GLY A 152 6.91 -11.51 8.59
C GLY A 152 7.84 -11.79 7.44
N ILE A 153 7.66 -12.99 6.91
CA ILE A 153 8.35 -13.49 5.73
C ILE A 153 7.34 -14.00 4.72
N THR A 154 7.55 -13.65 3.45
CA THR A 154 6.70 -14.06 2.33
C THR A 154 7.56 -14.66 1.22
N TYR A 155 7.14 -15.80 0.72
CA TYR A 155 7.59 -16.33 -0.56
C TYR A 155 6.57 -15.95 -1.64
N LYS A 156 7.07 -15.45 -2.78
CA LYS A 156 6.26 -15.13 -3.96
C LYS A 156 6.87 -15.79 -5.19
N PHE A 157 5.99 -16.34 -6.02
CA PHE A 157 6.29 -16.85 -7.36
C PHE A 157 5.42 -16.11 -8.38
N GLU A 158 5.99 -15.77 -9.51
CA GLU A 158 5.27 -15.07 -10.56
C GLU A 158 5.79 -15.45 -11.95
N ASN A 159 4.87 -15.75 -12.87
CA ASN A 159 5.14 -15.84 -14.30
C ASN A 159 3.97 -15.24 -15.09
N LYS A 160 3.94 -15.42 -16.41
CA LYS A 160 2.88 -14.90 -17.28
C LYS A 160 1.48 -15.30 -16.81
N ASN A 161 1.28 -16.55 -16.42
CA ASN A 161 -0.03 -17.12 -16.14
C ASN A 161 -0.32 -17.30 -14.64
N TRP A 162 0.68 -17.34 -13.79
CA TRP A 162 0.54 -17.63 -12.37
C TRP A 162 1.16 -16.56 -11.49
N TYR A 163 0.48 -16.28 -10.41
CA TYR A 163 1.00 -15.53 -9.28
C TYR A 163 0.65 -16.28 -8.00
N ALA A 164 1.61 -16.52 -7.15
CA ALA A 164 1.42 -17.12 -5.84
C ALA A 164 2.26 -16.37 -4.81
N ALA A 165 1.65 -15.91 -3.74
CA ALA A 165 2.36 -15.30 -2.62
C ALA A 165 1.78 -15.86 -1.32
N GLN A 166 2.65 -16.33 -0.42
CA GLN A 166 2.26 -16.88 0.87
C GLN A 166 3.30 -16.52 1.92
N GLY A 167 2.85 -16.26 3.14
CA GLY A 167 3.73 -15.81 4.20
C GLY A 167 3.21 -16.10 5.59
N ILE A 168 4.13 -15.97 6.52
CA ILE A 168 3.88 -16.09 7.96
C ILE A 168 4.27 -14.77 8.59
N PHE A 169 3.41 -14.27 9.47
CA PHE A 169 3.54 -12.96 10.10
C PHE A 169 3.25 -13.05 11.59
N THR A 170 3.75 -12.05 12.31
CA THR A 170 3.44 -11.83 13.71
C THR A 170 3.23 -10.34 13.96
N GLU A 171 2.53 -10.01 15.01
CA GLU A 171 2.36 -8.63 15.46
C GLU A 171 3.72 -8.02 15.83
N ASP A 172 3.87 -6.73 15.57
CA ASP A 172 5.08 -5.98 15.89
C ASP A 172 4.98 -5.35 17.29
N GLN A 173 4.93 -6.20 18.32
CA GLN A 173 4.72 -5.83 19.71
C GLN A 173 5.62 -6.65 20.66
N TYR A 174 6.93 -6.45 20.61
CA TYR A 174 7.83 -7.21 21.47
C TYR A 174 7.90 -6.70 22.91
N ASN A 175 7.34 -5.55 23.22
CA ASN A 175 7.42 -4.88 24.52
C ASN A 175 6.04 -4.66 25.15
N SER A 176 5.07 -5.51 24.85
CA SER A 176 3.79 -5.51 25.52
C SER A 176 3.97 -5.84 27.01
N GLN A 177 3.24 -5.11 27.87
CA GLN A 177 3.25 -5.40 29.30
C GLN A 177 2.50 -6.69 29.64
N GLU A 178 1.76 -7.23 28.70
CA GLU A 178 1.06 -8.51 28.83
C GLU A 178 2.02 -9.63 28.47
N ALA A 179 2.23 -10.55 29.41
CA ALA A 179 3.00 -11.76 29.14
C ALA A 179 2.21 -12.65 28.18
N GLY A 180 2.79 -12.98 27.03
CA GLY A 180 2.14 -13.83 26.05
C GLY A 180 2.94 -13.91 24.76
N PHE A 181 2.49 -14.79 23.87
CA PHE A 181 3.00 -14.91 22.53
C PHE A 181 2.21 -13.96 21.63
N ASN A 182 2.88 -13.06 20.96
CA ASN A 182 2.26 -12.25 19.91
C ASN A 182 1.68 -13.16 18.84
N GLY A 183 0.43 -13.00 18.47
CA GLY A 183 -0.27 -13.86 17.55
C GLY A 183 0.52 -14.25 16.28
N VAL A 184 0.04 -15.26 15.60
CA VAL A 184 0.58 -15.70 14.31
C VAL A 184 -0.48 -15.57 13.23
N THR A 185 -0.09 -14.97 12.11
CA THR A 185 -0.89 -14.89 10.89
C THR A 185 -0.24 -15.72 9.79
N VAL A 186 -1.02 -16.54 9.14
CA VAL A 186 -0.65 -17.19 7.88
C VAL A 186 -1.56 -16.63 6.79
N ALA A 187 -0.96 -16.10 5.72
CA ALA A 187 -1.70 -15.43 4.68
C ALA A 187 -1.18 -15.81 3.30
N GLY A 188 -2.10 -15.92 2.34
CA GLY A 188 -1.74 -16.26 0.97
C GLY A 188 -2.67 -15.68 -0.07
N ARG A 189 -2.14 -15.52 -1.26
CA ARG A 189 -2.84 -15.08 -2.46
C ARG A 189 -2.34 -15.86 -3.66
N TRP A 190 -3.27 -16.44 -4.40
CA TRP A 190 -2.97 -17.23 -5.60
C TRP A 190 -3.86 -16.75 -6.74
N LEU A 191 -3.25 -16.47 -7.89
CA LEU A 191 -3.95 -16.03 -9.09
C LEU A 191 -3.56 -16.92 -10.26
N TRP A 192 -4.55 -17.31 -11.03
CA TRP A 192 -4.39 -17.87 -12.36
C TRP A 192 -4.88 -16.88 -13.39
N ARG A 193 -4.04 -16.57 -14.36
CA ARG A 193 -4.26 -15.59 -15.43
C ARG A 193 -4.26 -16.31 -16.78
N PRO A 194 -5.34 -17.00 -17.18
CA PRO A 194 -5.41 -17.70 -18.46
C PRO A 194 -5.28 -16.78 -19.67
N ILE A 195 -5.75 -15.54 -19.54
CA ILE A 195 -5.56 -14.49 -20.54
C ILE A 195 -4.76 -13.37 -19.89
N ASN A 196 -3.58 -13.08 -20.44
CA ASN A 196 -2.72 -11.98 -19.99
C ASN A 196 -1.86 -11.50 -21.15
N GLU A 197 -2.52 -10.89 -22.15
CA GLU A 197 -1.91 -10.47 -23.41
C GLU A 197 -2.62 -9.21 -23.95
N ASN A 198 -1.88 -8.36 -24.67
CA ASN A 198 -2.44 -7.26 -25.47
C ASN A 198 -3.41 -6.33 -24.69
N ASN A 199 -3.09 -5.96 -23.46
CA ASN A 199 -3.96 -5.18 -22.56
C ASN A 199 -5.25 -5.90 -22.11
N GLU A 200 -5.42 -7.16 -22.44
CA GLU A 200 -6.52 -7.98 -21.95
C GLU A 200 -6.03 -8.90 -20.83
N THR A 201 -6.73 -8.87 -19.70
CA THR A 201 -6.42 -9.74 -18.57
C THR A 201 -7.70 -10.35 -18.03
N PHE A 202 -7.75 -11.69 -18.03
CA PHE A 202 -8.72 -12.44 -17.26
C PHE A 202 -8.00 -13.24 -16.18
N HIS A 203 -8.41 -13.10 -14.93
CA HIS A 203 -7.80 -13.84 -13.84
C HIS A 203 -8.85 -14.37 -12.86
N ILE A 204 -8.52 -15.49 -12.26
CA ILE A 204 -9.24 -16.10 -11.15
C ILE A 204 -8.28 -16.12 -9.96
N GLY A 205 -8.73 -15.65 -8.81
CA GLY A 205 -7.88 -15.54 -7.63
C GLY A 205 -8.54 -16.05 -6.36
N LEU A 206 -7.70 -16.58 -5.47
CA LEU A 206 -8.04 -16.96 -4.11
C LEU A 206 -7.14 -16.20 -3.14
N ASN A 207 -7.75 -15.61 -2.12
CA ASN A 207 -7.04 -15.04 -0.98
C ASN A 207 -7.50 -15.78 0.28
N ALA A 208 -6.56 -16.15 1.13
CA ALA A 208 -6.84 -16.78 2.41
C ALA A 208 -5.96 -16.18 3.51
N ARG A 209 -6.54 -15.98 4.68
CA ARG A 209 -5.84 -15.51 5.87
C ARG A 209 -6.37 -16.26 7.09
N TYR A 210 -5.45 -16.77 7.87
CA TYR A 210 -5.71 -17.32 9.20
C TYR A 210 -4.87 -16.54 10.21
N ALA A 211 -5.50 -16.01 11.23
CA ALA A 211 -4.83 -15.31 12.32
C ALA A 211 -5.22 -15.93 13.66
N LYS A 212 -4.22 -16.32 14.45
CA LYS A 212 -4.38 -16.63 15.85
C LYS A 212 -3.88 -15.44 16.63
N LEU A 213 -4.78 -14.74 17.28
CA LEU A 213 -4.44 -13.62 18.16
C LEU A 213 -3.73 -14.14 19.40
N GLY A 214 -2.78 -13.35 19.91
CA GLY A 214 -2.04 -13.64 21.13
C GLY A 214 -2.86 -13.39 22.38
#